data_60d874905a9b05340344917ace8f53a6
#
_entry.id   60d874905a9b05340344917ace8f53a6
#
_cell.length_a   1.000
_cell.length_b   1.000
_cell.length_c   1.000
_cell.angle_alpha   90.00
_cell.angle_beta   90.00
_cell.angle_gamma   90.00
#
_symmetry.space_group_name_H-M   'P 1'
#
loop_
_entity.id
_entity.type
_entity.pdbx_description
1 polymer ?
#
loop_
_entity_poly.entity_id
_entity_poly.type
_entity_poly.pdbx_seq_one_letter_code
_entity_poly.pdbx_strand_id
1 'polypeptide(L)'
;NKKFALDNLFYWNNLMHDVFYQYGFTESAGNYQANNSGRGGNQNDAVDANAQDASGTNNANFNAGTDGFKGRMQMFLFNVNTPATVKVNFPPSIAGSYNATEGSFSTNNLLLNVGPVTAPVVYYNDVTGGLHEGCVNPSNSLTGKIALIDRGNCTFVNKATFAKNNGAVGVII
;
A
#
# COMPACT_ATOMS: atom_id res chain seq x y z
N ASN A 1 -18.92 7.17 6.42
CA ASN A 1 -20.23 6.57 6.63
C ASN A 1 -20.11 5.04 6.62
N LYS A 2 -20.20 4.41 7.82
CA LYS A 2 -19.96 2.97 8.01
C LYS A 2 -20.92 2.10 7.20
N LYS A 3 -22.20 2.49 7.11
CA LYS A 3 -23.20 1.74 6.32
C LYS A 3 -22.81 1.67 4.85
N PHE A 4 -22.42 2.79 4.26
CA PHE A 4 -21.95 2.82 2.87
C PHE A 4 -20.72 1.91 2.64
N ALA A 5 -19.78 1.92 3.58
CA ALA A 5 -18.60 1.06 3.50
C ALA A 5 -18.95 -0.43 3.55
N LEU A 6 -19.93 -0.82 4.38
CA LEU A 6 -20.44 -2.18 4.45
C LEU A 6 -21.14 -2.61 3.16
N ASP A 7 -22.06 -1.77 2.65
CA ASP A 7 -22.79 -2.05 1.42
C ASP A 7 -21.85 -2.19 0.22
N ASN A 8 -20.85 -1.30 0.13
CA ASN A 8 -19.81 -1.35 -0.91
C ASN A 8 -18.94 -2.59 -0.81
N LEU A 9 -18.49 -2.94 0.40
CA LEU A 9 -17.68 -4.13 0.62
C LEU A 9 -18.45 -5.41 0.29
N PHE A 10 -19.71 -5.51 0.69
CA PHE A 10 -20.59 -6.61 0.35
C PHE A 10 -20.76 -6.75 -1.16
N TYR A 11 -21.06 -5.67 -1.86
CA TYR A 11 -21.24 -5.67 -3.31
C TYR A 11 -19.97 -6.18 -4.02
N TRP A 12 -18.81 -5.61 -3.70
CA TRP A 12 -17.57 -5.99 -4.37
C TRP A 12 -17.11 -7.41 -4.06
N ASN A 13 -17.32 -7.92 -2.84
CA ASN A 13 -17.00 -9.31 -2.53
C ASN A 13 -17.84 -10.28 -3.36
N ASN A 14 -19.14 -10.04 -3.48
CA ASN A 14 -20.00 -10.90 -4.30
C ASN A 14 -19.66 -10.80 -5.80
N LEU A 15 -19.45 -9.59 -6.31
CA LEU A 15 -19.05 -9.41 -7.70
C LEU A 15 -17.72 -10.13 -8.01
N MET A 16 -16.73 -9.99 -7.14
CA MET A 16 -15.43 -10.66 -7.34
C MET A 16 -15.54 -12.17 -7.19
N HIS A 17 -16.38 -12.67 -6.29
CA HIS A 17 -16.69 -14.10 -6.22
C HIS A 17 -17.19 -14.62 -7.58
N ASP A 18 -18.17 -13.96 -8.18
CA ASP A 18 -18.73 -14.35 -9.47
C ASP A 18 -17.71 -14.24 -10.61
N VAL A 19 -16.87 -13.22 -10.61
CA VAL A 19 -15.77 -13.07 -11.58
C VAL A 19 -14.77 -14.20 -11.44
N PHE A 20 -14.26 -14.47 -10.24
CA PHE A 20 -13.28 -15.54 -10.03
C PHE A 20 -13.85 -16.93 -10.25
N TYR A 21 -15.16 -17.11 -10.03
CA TYR A 21 -15.85 -18.35 -10.39
C TYR A 21 -15.66 -18.71 -11.89
N GLN A 22 -15.74 -17.71 -12.78
CA GLN A 22 -15.50 -17.88 -14.21
C GLN A 22 -14.05 -18.29 -14.54
N TYR A 23 -13.12 -18.03 -13.65
CA TYR A 23 -11.71 -18.39 -13.78
C TYR A 23 -11.33 -19.66 -13.01
N GLY A 24 -12.30 -20.42 -12.55
CA GLY A 24 -12.09 -21.73 -11.95
C GLY A 24 -12.06 -21.75 -10.42
N PHE A 25 -12.31 -20.62 -9.76
CA PHE A 25 -12.48 -20.60 -8.29
C PHE A 25 -13.89 -21.03 -7.92
N THR A 26 -14.16 -22.32 -8.18
CA THR A 26 -15.46 -22.96 -7.98
C THR A 26 -15.55 -23.63 -6.60
N GLU A 27 -16.71 -24.20 -6.29
CA GLU A 27 -16.96 -24.93 -5.04
C GLU A 27 -15.92 -26.04 -4.80
N SER A 28 -15.62 -26.83 -5.82
CA SER A 28 -14.61 -27.89 -5.75
C SER A 28 -13.17 -27.37 -5.65
N ALA A 29 -12.94 -26.12 -5.97
CA ALA A 29 -11.66 -25.44 -5.78
C ALA A 29 -11.54 -24.70 -4.43
N GLY A 30 -12.54 -24.85 -3.54
CA GLY A 30 -12.55 -24.24 -2.21
C GLY A 30 -12.88 -22.75 -2.24
N ASN A 31 -13.86 -22.34 -3.04
CA ASN A 31 -14.35 -20.97 -3.00
C ASN A 31 -15.10 -20.70 -1.68
N TYR A 32 -15.28 -19.40 -1.35
CA TYR A 32 -15.91 -18.99 -0.12
C TYR A 32 -17.40 -18.74 -0.31
N GLN A 33 -18.26 -19.70 0.12
CA GLN A 33 -19.70 -19.47 0.09
C GLN A 33 -20.45 -20.26 1.16
N ALA A 34 -21.64 -19.75 1.53
CA ALA A 34 -22.44 -20.34 2.59
C ALA A 34 -23.05 -21.69 2.20
N ASN A 35 -23.36 -21.87 0.92
CA ASN A 35 -24.01 -23.08 0.41
C ASN A 35 -23.46 -23.42 -0.97
N ASN A 36 -22.86 -24.60 -1.09
CA ASN A 36 -22.26 -25.09 -2.33
C ASN A 36 -23.27 -25.78 -3.27
N SER A 37 -24.54 -25.90 -2.89
CA SER A 37 -25.59 -26.49 -3.71
C SER A 37 -25.24 -27.91 -4.24
N GLY A 38 -24.44 -28.66 -3.48
CA GLY A 38 -24.00 -30.00 -3.83
C GLY A 38 -22.96 -30.12 -4.95
N ARG A 39 -22.28 -29.00 -5.31
CA ARG A 39 -21.28 -28.95 -6.40
C ARG A 39 -19.85 -29.30 -5.98
N GLY A 40 -19.69 -29.80 -4.77
CA GLY A 40 -18.37 -30.14 -4.20
C GLY A 40 -17.84 -29.12 -3.23
N GLY A 41 -16.64 -29.36 -2.71
CA GLY A 41 -16.05 -28.53 -1.65
C GLY A 41 -16.82 -28.58 -0.33
N ASN A 42 -16.32 -27.88 0.67
CA ASN A 42 -17.04 -27.67 1.92
C ASN A 42 -17.81 -26.34 1.86
N GLN A 43 -18.88 -26.25 2.63
CA GLN A 43 -19.75 -25.06 2.69
C GLN A 43 -19.67 -24.40 4.07
N ASN A 44 -20.40 -23.30 4.28
CA ASN A 44 -20.43 -22.48 5.50
C ASN A 44 -19.16 -21.67 5.75
N ASP A 45 -18.42 -21.35 4.72
CA ASP A 45 -17.14 -20.64 4.76
C ASP A 45 -17.15 -19.29 4.06
N ALA A 46 -18.34 -18.72 3.85
CA ALA A 46 -18.46 -17.36 3.31
C ALA A 46 -17.54 -16.37 4.04
N VAL A 47 -16.93 -15.45 3.30
CA VAL A 47 -15.97 -14.49 3.83
C VAL A 47 -16.58 -13.59 4.89
N ASP A 48 -15.96 -13.52 6.06
CA ASP A 48 -16.25 -12.52 7.08
C ASP A 48 -15.54 -11.20 6.71
N ALA A 49 -16.26 -10.29 6.05
CA ALA A 49 -15.71 -9.03 5.56
C ALA A 49 -15.97 -7.88 6.53
N ASN A 50 -14.92 -7.38 7.17
CA ASN A 50 -14.97 -6.31 8.17
C ASN A 50 -14.60 -4.97 7.52
N ALA A 51 -15.58 -4.08 7.36
CA ALA A 51 -15.36 -2.71 6.91
C ALA A 51 -14.98 -1.81 8.10
N GLN A 52 -14.06 -0.88 7.89
CA GLN A 52 -13.57 0.07 8.89
C GLN A 52 -13.09 -0.67 10.17
N ASP A 53 -12.37 -1.75 9.99
CA ASP A 53 -11.82 -2.55 11.07
C ASP A 53 -10.79 -1.70 11.85
N ALA A 54 -10.94 -1.68 13.19
CA ALA A 54 -10.13 -0.83 14.06
C ALA A 54 -8.77 -1.43 14.43
N SER A 55 -8.42 -2.61 13.93
CA SER A 55 -7.15 -3.27 14.24
C SER A 55 -5.94 -2.67 13.51
N GLY A 56 -6.17 -1.73 12.58
CA GLY A 56 -5.12 -1.03 11.85
C GLY A 56 -5.63 0.19 11.09
N THR A 57 -4.72 0.86 10.38
CA THR A 57 -5.02 1.98 9.48
C THR A 57 -4.21 1.87 8.19
N ASN A 58 -4.70 2.52 7.12
CA ASN A 58 -4.00 2.67 5.84
C ASN A 58 -3.58 1.35 5.18
N ASN A 59 -4.31 0.30 5.42
CA ASN A 59 -4.04 -1.03 4.90
C ASN A 59 -5.32 -1.88 4.87
N ALA A 60 -5.18 -3.08 4.36
CA ALA A 60 -6.13 -4.16 4.41
C ALA A 60 -5.39 -5.48 4.52
N ASN A 61 -6.04 -6.51 5.02
CA ASN A 61 -5.51 -7.86 4.94
C ASN A 61 -6.62 -8.88 4.66
N PHE A 62 -6.20 -10.03 4.21
CA PHE A 62 -7.05 -11.20 4.06
C PHE A 62 -6.35 -12.42 4.65
N ASN A 63 -7.00 -13.05 5.61
CA ASN A 63 -6.56 -14.33 6.14
C ASN A 63 -7.43 -15.43 5.50
N ALA A 64 -6.80 -16.23 4.64
CA ALA A 64 -7.47 -17.32 3.96
C ALA A 64 -7.72 -18.49 4.95
N GLY A 65 -8.97 -18.88 5.08
CA GLY A 65 -9.31 -20.17 5.68
C GLY A 65 -9.03 -21.31 4.70
N THR A 66 -8.85 -22.51 5.22
CA THR A 66 -8.95 -23.73 4.40
C THR A 66 -10.41 -23.97 4.05
N ASP A 67 -10.69 -24.75 3.00
CA ASP A 67 -12.05 -25.09 2.55
C ASP A 67 -12.92 -25.58 3.72
N GLY A 68 -14.09 -24.96 3.92
CA GLY A 68 -14.98 -25.16 5.07
C GLY A 68 -14.70 -24.28 6.27
N PHE A 69 -13.69 -23.40 6.22
CA PHE A 69 -13.42 -22.40 7.25
C PHE A 69 -13.45 -21.00 6.64
N LYS A 70 -14.15 -20.10 7.29
CA LYS A 70 -14.33 -18.72 6.82
C LYS A 70 -13.01 -17.99 6.61
N GLY A 71 -12.85 -17.39 5.43
CA GLY A 71 -11.83 -16.38 5.20
C GLY A 71 -12.20 -15.08 5.93
N ARG A 72 -11.22 -14.35 6.45
CA ARG A 72 -11.44 -13.05 7.09
C ARG A 72 -10.78 -11.94 6.29
N MET A 73 -11.59 -11.01 5.82
CA MET A 73 -11.16 -9.78 5.17
C MET A 73 -11.29 -8.61 6.15
N GLN A 74 -10.22 -7.86 6.36
CA GLN A 74 -10.20 -6.67 7.19
C GLN A 74 -9.82 -5.47 6.32
N MET A 75 -10.75 -4.54 6.16
CA MET A 75 -10.54 -3.28 5.46
C MET A 75 -10.42 -2.17 6.49
N PHE A 76 -9.22 -1.62 6.66
CA PHE A 76 -8.95 -0.59 7.65
C PHE A 76 -9.43 0.78 7.18
N LEU A 77 -9.53 1.73 8.11
CA LEU A 77 -9.70 3.12 7.76
C LEU A 77 -8.43 3.67 7.12
N PHE A 78 -8.59 4.33 5.99
CA PHE A 78 -7.52 5.12 5.39
C PHE A 78 -7.63 6.54 5.95
N ASN A 79 -6.53 7.04 6.49
CA ASN A 79 -6.45 8.43 6.89
C ASN A 79 -6.60 9.30 5.65
N VAL A 80 -7.23 10.46 5.80
CA VAL A 80 -7.23 11.47 4.74
C VAL A 80 -5.79 11.92 4.56
N ASN A 81 -5.17 11.48 3.47
CA ASN A 81 -3.83 11.95 3.14
C ASN A 81 -3.91 13.43 2.80
N THR A 82 -3.09 14.23 3.44
CA THR A 82 -2.93 15.63 3.06
C THR A 82 -2.36 15.63 1.63
N PRO A 83 -3.03 16.28 0.67
CA PRO A 83 -2.46 16.39 -0.67
C PRO A 83 -1.09 17.04 -0.58
N ALA A 84 -0.08 16.39 -1.11
CA ALA A 84 1.25 16.95 -1.26
C ALA A 84 1.50 17.28 -2.73
N THR A 85 2.43 18.19 -2.98
CA THR A 85 2.85 18.54 -4.33
C THR A 85 4.35 18.44 -4.43
N VAL A 86 4.82 17.69 -5.42
CA VAL A 86 6.23 17.72 -5.83
C VAL A 86 6.35 18.72 -6.97
N LYS A 87 7.12 19.81 -6.74
CA LYS A 87 7.42 20.79 -7.78
C LYS A 87 8.84 20.56 -8.29
N VAL A 88 8.94 20.21 -9.56
CA VAL A 88 10.23 20.10 -10.27
C VAL A 88 10.55 21.46 -10.91
N ASN A 89 11.64 22.07 -10.51
CA ASN A 89 12.06 23.38 -11.02
C ASN A 89 12.98 23.26 -12.25
N PHE A 90 13.73 22.17 -12.36
CA PHE A 90 14.73 21.90 -13.41
C PHE A 90 14.98 20.40 -13.56
N PRO A 91 15.29 19.85 -14.76
CA PRO A 91 15.41 20.54 -16.04
C PRO A 91 14.06 20.93 -16.66
N PRO A 92 14.03 21.88 -17.63
CA PRO A 92 12.78 22.36 -18.25
C PRO A 92 11.92 21.26 -18.88
N SER A 93 12.53 20.19 -19.35
CA SER A 93 11.83 19.05 -19.96
C SER A 93 10.87 18.30 -19.05
N ILE A 94 11.06 18.40 -17.74
CA ILE A 94 10.21 17.78 -16.70
C ILE A 94 9.78 18.79 -15.64
N ALA A 95 10.03 20.08 -15.85
CA ALA A 95 9.61 21.10 -14.90
C ALA A 95 8.08 21.15 -14.83
N GLY A 96 7.57 21.24 -13.60
CA GLY A 96 6.11 21.21 -13.36
C GLY A 96 5.74 20.86 -11.96
N SER A 97 4.43 20.79 -11.71
CA SER A 97 3.86 20.38 -10.44
C SER A 97 3.21 19.01 -10.59
N TYR A 98 3.55 18.09 -9.71
CA TYR A 98 3.08 16.71 -9.71
C TYR A 98 2.33 16.43 -8.42
N ASN A 99 1.17 15.79 -8.55
CA ASN A 99 0.41 15.36 -7.38
C ASN A 99 1.18 14.25 -6.66
N ALA A 100 1.24 14.36 -5.36
CA ALA A 100 1.85 13.36 -4.49
C ALA A 100 0.96 13.09 -3.29
N THR A 101 1.25 12.02 -2.60
CA THR A 101 0.61 11.67 -1.34
C THR A 101 1.70 11.56 -0.28
N GLU A 102 1.50 12.24 0.83
CA GLU A 102 2.44 12.16 1.95
C GLU A 102 2.32 10.82 2.67
N GLY A 103 3.44 10.18 2.97
CA GLY A 103 3.47 8.93 3.73
C GLY A 103 3.07 9.14 5.19
N SER A 104 2.11 8.38 5.67
CA SER A 104 1.50 8.52 7.01
C SER A 104 2.20 7.71 8.12
N PHE A 105 3.43 7.25 7.91
CA PHE A 105 4.16 6.43 8.87
C PHE A 105 4.94 7.20 9.94
N SER A 106 4.85 8.53 9.95
CA SER A 106 5.36 9.39 11.02
C SER A 106 4.55 10.67 11.13
N THR A 107 4.07 10.97 12.32
CA THR A 107 3.33 12.22 12.59
C THR A 107 4.25 13.43 12.80
N ASN A 108 5.53 13.20 13.10
CA ASN A 108 6.47 14.26 13.46
C ASN A 108 7.17 14.89 12.25
N ASN A 109 7.18 14.21 11.11
CA ASN A 109 7.89 14.64 9.90
C ASN A 109 6.93 14.92 8.73
N LEU A 110 5.68 15.23 9.02
CA LEU A 110 4.73 15.67 8.01
C LEU A 110 5.12 17.04 7.45
N LEU A 111 5.00 17.23 6.14
CA LEU A 111 5.27 18.51 5.48
C LEU A 111 4.42 19.65 6.06
N LEU A 112 3.23 19.34 6.57
CA LEU A 112 2.39 20.28 7.29
C LEU A 112 3.09 20.87 8.53
N ASN A 113 3.92 20.08 9.20
CA ASN A 113 4.61 20.48 10.44
C ASN A 113 6.00 21.05 10.19
N VAL A 114 6.69 20.57 9.15
CA VAL A 114 8.09 20.96 8.86
C VAL A 114 8.22 21.95 7.70
N GLY A 115 7.14 22.15 6.94
CA GLY A 115 7.12 23.01 5.76
C GLY A 115 7.74 22.35 4.50
N PRO A 116 7.75 23.09 3.39
CA PRO A 116 8.26 22.60 2.13
C PRO A 116 9.78 22.38 2.18
N VAL A 117 10.23 21.26 1.62
CA VAL A 117 11.65 20.94 1.47
C VAL A 117 12.07 21.17 0.02
N THR A 118 13.11 21.94 -0.20
CA THR A 118 13.71 22.19 -1.52
C THR A 118 15.15 21.72 -1.51
N ALA A 119 15.47 20.75 -2.33
CA ALA A 119 16.82 20.19 -2.45
C ALA A 119 16.99 19.50 -3.80
N PRO A 120 18.24 19.23 -4.24
CA PRO A 120 18.50 18.38 -5.40
C PRO A 120 17.93 16.99 -5.20
N VAL A 121 17.36 16.42 -6.25
CA VAL A 121 16.89 15.03 -6.27
C VAL A 121 18.00 14.13 -6.79
N VAL A 122 18.20 12.99 -6.17
CA VAL A 122 19.15 11.96 -6.60
C VAL A 122 18.53 10.57 -6.47
N TYR A 123 18.81 9.71 -7.45
CA TYR A 123 18.46 8.30 -7.32
C TYR A 123 19.18 7.68 -6.13
N TYR A 124 18.44 6.87 -5.39
CA TYR A 124 19.04 6.01 -4.37
C TYR A 124 19.73 4.83 -5.07
N ASN A 125 21.02 4.68 -4.91
CA ASN A 125 21.74 3.54 -5.48
C ASN A 125 22.07 2.55 -4.37
N ASP A 126 21.43 1.40 -4.35
CA ASP A 126 21.77 0.31 -3.43
C ASP A 126 23.23 -0.15 -3.68
N VAL A 127 23.94 -0.54 -2.62
CA VAL A 127 25.33 -1.03 -2.75
C VAL A 127 25.45 -2.33 -3.53
N THR A 128 24.34 -3.03 -3.75
CA THR A 128 24.30 -4.32 -4.46
C THR A 128 23.32 -4.28 -5.63
N GLY A 129 23.76 -4.77 -6.78
CA GLY A 129 22.88 -5.15 -7.89
C GLY A 129 22.34 -4.03 -8.77
N GLY A 130 22.77 -2.78 -8.62
CA GLY A 130 22.27 -1.66 -9.45
C GLY A 130 20.78 -1.36 -9.24
N LEU A 131 20.23 -1.73 -8.10
CA LEU A 131 18.86 -1.46 -7.70
C LEU A 131 18.75 -0.08 -7.06
N HIS A 132 17.54 0.46 -7.05
CA HIS A 132 17.20 1.77 -6.47
C HIS A 132 16.11 1.64 -5.41
N GLU A 133 16.04 0.48 -4.77
CA GLU A 133 14.93 0.12 -3.87
C GLU A 133 15.08 0.69 -2.45
N GLY A 134 16.28 1.13 -2.05
CA GLY A 134 16.52 1.66 -0.72
C GLY A 134 16.33 0.64 0.41
N CYS A 135 16.61 -0.63 0.14
CA CYS A 135 16.48 -1.72 1.10
C CYS A 135 17.77 -2.02 1.87
N VAL A 136 18.87 -1.42 1.47
CA VAL A 136 20.20 -1.48 2.08
C VAL A 136 20.81 -0.09 2.08
N ASN A 137 22.00 0.09 2.68
CA ASN A 137 22.67 1.38 2.63
C ASN A 137 23.00 1.82 1.19
N PRO A 138 22.95 3.12 0.89
CA PRO A 138 23.28 3.61 -0.44
C PRO A 138 24.76 3.58 -0.72
N SER A 139 25.12 3.40 -1.99
CA SER A 139 26.49 3.55 -2.50
C SER A 139 26.84 4.99 -2.87
N ASN A 140 25.84 5.85 -3.00
CA ASN A 140 26.00 7.26 -3.33
C ASN A 140 25.63 8.19 -2.17
N SER A 141 26.14 9.42 -2.19
CA SER A 141 25.85 10.41 -1.14
C SER A 141 24.42 10.96 -1.28
N LEU A 142 23.65 10.84 -0.20
CA LEU A 142 22.31 11.43 -0.04
C LEU A 142 22.30 12.73 0.78
N THR A 143 23.45 13.14 1.33
CA THR A 143 23.56 14.28 2.25
C THR A 143 22.99 15.55 1.63
N GLY A 144 21.98 16.15 2.27
CA GLY A 144 21.32 17.36 1.84
C GLY A 144 20.47 17.25 0.58
N LYS A 145 20.13 16.03 0.16
CA LYS A 145 19.38 15.77 -1.07
C LYS A 145 18.06 15.08 -0.78
N ILE A 146 17.14 15.13 -1.73
CA ILE A 146 15.93 14.31 -1.74
C ILE A 146 16.27 12.98 -2.45
N ALA A 147 16.08 11.87 -1.77
CA ALA A 147 16.28 10.55 -2.35
C ALA A 147 15.05 10.14 -3.16
N LEU A 148 15.25 9.78 -4.43
CA LEU A 148 14.25 9.12 -5.28
C LEU A 148 14.48 7.61 -5.21
N ILE A 149 13.46 6.87 -4.78
CA ILE A 149 13.55 5.44 -4.45
C ILE A 149 12.46 4.69 -5.18
N ASP A 150 12.80 3.60 -5.84
CA ASP A 150 11.83 2.72 -6.47
C ASP A 150 11.05 1.91 -5.42
N ARG A 151 9.82 1.56 -5.73
CA ARG A 151 9.10 0.53 -4.97
C ARG A 151 9.84 -0.79 -5.10
N GLY A 152 9.66 -1.69 -4.15
CA GLY A 152 10.32 -2.99 -4.16
C GLY A 152 10.13 -3.74 -2.85
N ASN A 153 11.09 -4.60 -2.52
CA ASN A 153 10.93 -5.68 -1.56
C ASN A 153 10.81 -5.26 -0.08
N CYS A 154 11.29 -4.08 0.31
CA CYS A 154 11.20 -3.64 1.71
C CYS A 154 10.12 -2.58 1.95
N THR A 155 9.76 -2.38 3.21
CA THR A 155 8.72 -1.43 3.61
C THR A 155 9.14 0.01 3.35
N PHE A 156 8.17 0.92 3.14
CA PHE A 156 8.44 2.35 2.99
C PHE A 156 9.14 2.96 4.20
N VAL A 157 8.83 2.44 5.40
CA VAL A 157 9.51 2.85 6.63
C VAL A 157 11.00 2.53 6.57
N ASN A 158 11.36 1.34 6.10
CA ASN A 158 12.77 0.95 5.96
C ASN A 158 13.48 1.84 4.94
N LYS A 159 12.87 2.06 3.76
CA LYS A 159 13.41 2.95 2.71
C LYS A 159 13.68 4.35 3.25
N ALA A 160 12.69 4.94 3.93
CA ALA A 160 12.82 6.27 4.53
C ALA A 160 13.87 6.30 5.64
N THR A 161 13.98 5.24 6.44
CA THR A 161 14.97 5.12 7.52
C THR A 161 16.40 5.05 6.97
N PHE A 162 16.64 4.21 5.97
CA PHE A 162 17.95 4.14 5.32
C PHE A 162 18.34 5.46 4.68
N ALA A 163 17.42 6.10 3.94
CA ALA A 163 17.69 7.41 3.33
C ALA A 163 18.02 8.47 4.38
N LYS A 164 17.22 8.58 5.45
CA LYS A 164 17.45 9.51 6.56
C LYS A 164 18.79 9.28 7.23
N ASN A 165 19.14 8.04 7.56
CA ASN A 165 20.39 7.71 8.25
C ASN A 165 21.62 8.03 7.39
N ASN A 166 21.46 8.13 6.08
CA ASN A 166 22.49 8.51 5.13
C ASN A 166 22.39 9.98 4.66
N GLY A 167 21.67 10.82 5.41
CA GLY A 167 21.69 12.27 5.26
C GLY A 167 20.69 12.85 4.27
N ALA A 168 19.74 12.06 3.76
CA ALA A 168 18.66 12.60 2.93
C ALA A 168 17.77 13.56 3.76
N VAL A 169 17.36 14.68 3.14
CA VAL A 169 16.44 15.66 3.71
C VAL A 169 14.99 15.43 3.33
N GLY A 170 14.74 14.54 2.38
CA GLY A 170 13.42 14.11 1.95
C GLY A 170 13.52 12.81 1.15
N VAL A 171 12.37 12.15 0.97
CA VAL A 171 12.26 10.90 0.21
C VAL A 171 11.02 10.96 -0.69
N ILE A 172 11.19 10.52 -1.94
CA ILE A 172 10.11 10.27 -2.91
C ILE A 172 10.19 8.77 -3.26
N ILE A 173 9.05 8.04 -3.15
CA ILE A 173 8.95 6.60 -3.44
C ILE A 173 7.88 6.38 -4.49
#